data_605e48df3374138ed8a3e202f7c69437
#
_entry.id   605e48df3374138ed8a3e202f7c69437
#
_cell.length_a   1.000
_cell.length_b   1.000
_cell.length_c   1.000
_cell.angle_alpha   90.00
_cell.angle_beta   90.00
_cell.angle_gamma   90.00
#
_symmetry.space_group_name_H-M   'P 1'
#
loop_
_entity.id
_entity.type
_entity.pdbx_description
1 polymer ?
#
loop_
_entity_poly.entity_id
_entity_poly.type
_entity_poly.pdbx_seq_one_letter_code
_entity_poly.pdbx_strand_id
1 'polypeptide(L)'
;MSRRHAAEKREILPDAKYGDRVLSKFMNNLMLDGKKSVAESIVYGALDRVQSRLKREPVQAFHEALDNVKPSVEVRSRRVGGATYQVPVEVRTERREALAIRWLIIAARKRNENTMEERLAAELSDAVNNRGTAVKKREDTHKLADANKAFSHYRW
;
A
#
# COMPACT_ATOMS: atom_id res chain seq x y z
N MET A 1 -3.96 -18.34 19.64
CA MET A 1 -4.49 -16.96 19.54
C MET A 1 -4.44 -16.29 20.88
N SER A 2 -3.91 -15.07 20.92
CA SER A 2 -3.88 -14.28 22.15
C SER A 2 -5.25 -13.62 22.38
N ARG A 3 -5.89 -13.96 23.49
CA ARG A 3 -7.16 -13.33 23.89
C ARG A 3 -6.98 -12.20 24.91
N ARG A 4 -5.83 -12.15 25.58
CA ARG A 4 -5.56 -11.22 26.69
C ARG A 4 -4.74 -10.00 26.28
N HIS A 5 -3.94 -10.12 25.23
CA HIS A 5 -3.07 -9.06 24.73
C HIS A 5 -2.92 -9.16 23.22
N ALA A 6 -2.58 -8.04 22.59
CA ALA A 6 -2.24 -8.03 21.17
C ALA A 6 -0.91 -8.79 20.95
N ALA A 7 -0.76 -9.41 19.77
CA ALA A 7 0.48 -10.06 19.40
C ALA A 7 1.64 -9.03 19.36
N GLU A 8 2.80 -9.43 19.83
CA GLU A 8 4.00 -8.60 19.73
C GLU A 8 4.36 -8.34 18.26
N LYS A 9 4.74 -7.10 17.97
CA LYS A 9 5.17 -6.73 16.61
C LYS A 9 6.61 -7.22 16.42
N ARG A 10 6.78 -8.10 15.43
CA ARG A 10 8.13 -8.55 15.04
C ARG A 10 8.89 -7.42 14.38
N GLU A 11 10.16 -7.27 14.74
CA GLU A 11 11.05 -6.32 14.11
C GLU A 11 11.36 -6.78 12.67
N ILE A 12 11.30 -5.85 11.72
CA ILE A 12 11.66 -6.08 10.34
C ILE A 12 13.04 -5.46 10.12
N LEU A 13 13.99 -6.29 9.69
CA LEU A 13 15.33 -5.82 9.34
C LEU A 13 15.28 -5.03 8.02
N PRO A 14 16.09 -3.96 7.90
CA PRO A 14 16.21 -3.22 6.66
C PRO A 14 16.75 -4.12 5.53
N ASP A 15 16.44 -3.76 4.27
CA ASP A 15 16.96 -4.50 3.14
C ASP A 15 18.49 -4.34 2.96
N ALA A 16 19.10 -5.32 2.30
CA ALA A 16 20.56 -5.37 2.17
C ALA A 16 21.13 -4.30 1.24
N LYS A 17 20.38 -3.86 0.22
CA LYS A 17 20.88 -2.95 -0.82
C LYS A 17 20.72 -1.47 -0.44
N TYR A 18 19.59 -1.09 0.10
CA TYR A 18 19.24 0.30 0.40
C TYR A 18 19.09 0.61 1.89
N GLY A 19 19.07 -0.41 2.75
CA GLY A 19 18.91 -0.24 4.18
C GLY A 19 17.54 0.31 4.61
N ASP A 20 16.50 0.09 3.82
CA ASP A 20 15.16 0.62 4.03
C ASP A 20 14.21 -0.44 4.62
N ARG A 21 13.62 -0.15 5.78
CA ARG A 21 12.68 -1.07 6.45
C ARG A 21 11.35 -1.19 5.74
N VAL A 22 10.86 -0.10 5.17
CA VAL A 22 9.58 -0.09 4.43
C VAL A 22 9.71 -0.91 3.16
N LEU A 23 10.83 -0.80 2.47
CA LEU A 23 11.13 -1.62 1.30
C LEU A 23 11.19 -3.11 1.65
N SER A 24 11.83 -3.46 2.75
CA SER A 24 11.86 -4.84 3.26
C SER A 24 10.45 -5.36 3.59
N LYS A 25 9.63 -4.54 4.20
CA LYS A 25 8.22 -4.85 4.47
C LYS A 25 7.41 -5.04 3.18
N PHE A 26 7.68 -4.23 2.17
CA PHE A 26 7.08 -4.38 0.85
C PHE A 26 7.44 -5.72 0.21
N MET A 27 8.72 -6.13 0.26
CA MET A 27 9.18 -7.42 -0.22
C MET A 27 8.49 -8.58 0.49
N ASN A 28 8.32 -8.49 1.81
CA ASN A 28 7.63 -9.51 2.59
C ASN A 28 6.15 -9.64 2.19
N ASN A 29 5.49 -8.55 1.85
CA ASN A 29 4.10 -8.56 1.37
C ASN A 29 3.96 -9.03 -0.08
N LEU A 30 4.96 -8.79 -0.91
CA LEU A 30 5.00 -9.26 -2.29
C LEU A 30 5.29 -10.76 -2.37
N MET A 31 6.04 -11.28 -1.43
CA MET A 31 6.46 -12.68 -1.37
C MET A 31 5.29 -13.65 -1.41
N LEU A 32 5.40 -14.70 -2.22
CA LEU A 32 4.48 -15.84 -2.28
C LEU A 32 5.24 -17.12 -1.92
N ASP A 33 4.59 -18.02 -1.19
CA ASP A 33 5.12 -19.35 -0.84
C ASP A 33 6.48 -19.32 -0.14
N GLY A 34 6.78 -18.25 0.59
CA GLY A 34 8.06 -18.08 1.26
C GLY A 34 9.26 -17.82 0.35
N LYS A 35 9.03 -17.57 -0.94
CA LYS A 35 10.09 -17.34 -1.94
C LYS A 35 10.63 -15.90 -1.86
N LYS A 36 11.37 -15.61 -0.80
CA LYS A 36 11.86 -14.25 -0.53
C LYS A 36 12.89 -13.78 -1.55
N SER A 37 13.79 -14.62 -1.99
CA SER A 37 14.78 -14.26 -3.02
C SER A 37 14.15 -13.81 -4.33
N VAL A 38 13.04 -14.43 -4.73
CA VAL A 38 12.27 -14.04 -5.91
C VAL A 38 11.64 -12.65 -5.71
N ALA A 39 11.05 -12.41 -4.54
CA ALA A 39 10.45 -11.11 -4.21
C ALA A 39 11.53 -10.00 -4.20
N GLU A 40 12.69 -10.26 -3.64
CA GLU A 40 13.82 -9.32 -3.66
C GLU A 40 14.28 -9.00 -5.08
N SER A 41 14.43 -10.00 -5.93
CA SER A 41 14.80 -9.81 -7.34
C SER A 41 13.78 -8.96 -8.09
N ILE A 42 12.49 -9.20 -7.87
CA ILE A 42 11.40 -8.43 -8.49
C ILE A 42 11.47 -6.96 -8.05
N VAL A 43 11.61 -6.71 -6.76
CA VAL A 43 11.63 -5.35 -6.22
C VAL A 43 12.86 -4.58 -6.68
N TYR A 44 14.04 -5.17 -6.61
CA TYR A 44 15.27 -4.52 -7.05
C TYR A 44 15.27 -4.24 -8.55
N GLY A 45 14.82 -5.20 -9.35
CA GLY A 45 14.68 -5.01 -10.79
C GLY A 45 13.64 -3.93 -11.15
N ALA A 46 12.53 -3.88 -10.43
CA ALA A 46 11.52 -2.83 -10.59
C ALA A 46 12.09 -1.45 -10.24
N LEU A 47 12.85 -1.33 -9.16
CA LEU A 47 13.48 -0.07 -8.77
C LEU A 47 14.51 0.41 -9.77
N ASP A 48 15.31 -0.48 -10.34
CA ASP A 48 16.26 -0.14 -11.40
C ASP A 48 15.54 0.41 -12.65
N ARG A 49 14.41 -0.19 -13.02
CA ARG A 49 13.57 0.28 -14.12
C ARG A 49 12.92 1.64 -13.82
N VAL A 50 12.48 1.86 -12.60
CA VAL A 50 11.94 3.16 -12.14
C VAL A 50 13.01 4.24 -12.22
N GLN A 51 14.21 3.95 -11.75
CA GLN A 51 15.35 4.88 -11.88
C GLN A 51 15.64 5.25 -13.32
N SER A 52 15.62 4.28 -14.23
CA SER A 52 15.87 4.52 -15.66
C SER A 52 14.78 5.37 -16.30
N ARG A 53 13.52 5.17 -15.92
CA ARG A 53 12.35 5.89 -16.46
C ARG A 53 12.22 7.31 -15.93
N LEU A 54 12.34 7.47 -14.61
CA LEU A 54 12.08 8.75 -13.93
C LEU A 54 13.31 9.60 -13.71
N LYS A 55 14.52 9.05 -13.91
CA LYS A 55 15.80 9.72 -13.65
C LYS A 55 15.91 10.25 -12.21
N ARG A 56 15.36 9.52 -11.27
CA ARG A 56 15.36 9.83 -9.83
C ARG A 56 15.95 8.69 -9.04
N GLU A 57 16.34 8.98 -7.79
CA GLU A 57 16.75 7.93 -6.86
C GLU A 57 15.59 6.94 -6.63
N PRO A 58 15.84 5.62 -6.77
CA PRO A 58 14.76 4.63 -6.75
C PRO A 58 14.04 4.54 -5.42
N VAL A 59 14.73 4.65 -4.29
CA VAL A 59 14.10 4.60 -2.95
C VAL A 59 13.22 5.82 -2.69
N GLN A 60 13.66 7.00 -3.09
CA GLN A 60 12.85 8.22 -2.98
C GLN A 60 11.59 8.13 -3.84
N ALA A 61 11.72 7.64 -5.08
CA ALA A 61 10.57 7.40 -5.96
C ALA A 61 9.60 6.37 -5.34
N PHE A 62 10.11 5.32 -4.73
CA PHE A 62 9.31 4.32 -4.03
C PHE A 62 8.52 4.94 -2.86
N HIS A 63 9.17 5.73 -2.01
CA HIS A 63 8.49 6.41 -0.90
C HIS A 63 7.46 7.42 -1.40
N GLU A 64 7.75 8.18 -2.44
CA GLU A 64 6.81 9.11 -3.06
C GLU A 64 5.58 8.37 -3.61
N ALA A 65 5.80 7.25 -4.30
CA ALA A 65 4.71 6.40 -4.77
C ALA A 65 3.82 5.89 -3.62
N LEU A 66 4.43 5.41 -2.53
CA LEU A 66 3.69 4.99 -1.34
C LEU A 66 2.88 6.15 -0.75
N ASP A 67 3.48 7.31 -0.57
CA ASP A 67 2.82 8.48 0.01
C ASP A 67 1.62 8.92 -0.83
N ASN A 68 1.73 8.84 -2.15
CA ASN A 68 0.63 9.15 -3.06
C ASN A 68 -0.52 8.13 -3.00
N VAL A 69 -0.28 6.93 -2.51
CA VAL A 69 -1.29 5.86 -2.39
C VAL A 69 -1.86 5.76 -0.98
N LYS A 70 -1.18 6.27 0.04
CA LYS A 70 -1.64 6.21 1.44
C LYS A 70 -2.98 6.93 1.61
N PRO A 71 -4.03 6.24 2.10
CA PRO A 71 -5.30 6.88 2.41
C PRO A 71 -5.25 7.58 3.78
N SER A 72 -5.86 8.75 3.89
CA SER A 72 -6.02 9.45 5.17
C SER A 72 -7.29 9.03 5.90
N VAL A 73 -8.33 8.64 5.17
CA VAL A 73 -9.62 8.20 5.70
C VAL A 73 -10.09 6.92 5.02
N GLU A 74 -10.84 6.13 5.73
CA GLU A 74 -11.53 4.95 5.21
C GLU A 74 -12.93 4.89 5.79
N VAL A 75 -13.80 4.04 5.27
CA VAL A 75 -15.11 3.79 5.86
C VAL A 75 -15.10 2.44 6.57
N ARG A 76 -15.74 2.41 7.74
CA ARG A 76 -15.98 1.19 8.50
C ARG A 76 -17.47 1.01 8.73
N SER A 77 -17.93 -0.21 8.57
CA SER A 77 -19.31 -0.56 8.87
C SER A 77 -19.55 -0.56 10.38
N ARG A 78 -20.60 0.13 10.80
CA ARG A 78 -21.08 0.12 12.18
C ARG A 78 -22.57 -0.14 12.22
N ARG A 79 -22.98 -1.02 13.08
CA ARG A 79 -24.39 -1.32 13.29
C ARG A 79 -24.94 -0.46 14.44
N VAL A 80 -25.93 0.35 14.12
CA VAL A 80 -26.61 1.23 15.10
C VAL A 80 -28.11 1.06 14.93
N GLY A 81 -28.84 0.67 16.01
CA GLY A 81 -30.27 0.52 15.98
C GLY A 81 -30.82 -0.46 14.93
N GLY A 82 -30.05 -1.53 14.64
CA GLY A 82 -30.44 -2.53 13.65
C GLY A 82 -30.08 -2.18 12.19
N ALA A 83 -29.69 -0.94 11.89
CA ALA A 83 -29.19 -0.53 10.60
C ALA A 83 -27.66 -0.52 10.53
N THR A 84 -27.10 -0.83 9.38
CA THR A 84 -25.64 -0.80 9.15
C THR A 84 -25.29 0.49 8.42
N TYR A 85 -24.39 1.27 9.01
CA TYR A 85 -23.88 2.52 8.43
C TYR A 85 -22.41 2.38 8.05
N GLN A 86 -22.03 3.01 6.94
CA GLN A 86 -20.64 3.18 6.55
C GLN A 86 -20.11 4.45 7.19
N VAL A 87 -19.29 4.32 8.23
CA VAL A 87 -18.80 5.45 9.04
C VAL A 87 -17.39 5.83 8.60
N PRO A 88 -17.14 7.07 8.17
CA PRO A 88 -15.79 7.55 7.89
C PRO A 88 -14.94 7.59 9.15
N VAL A 89 -13.75 7.04 9.09
CA VAL A 89 -12.78 7.06 10.19
C VAL A 89 -11.40 7.43 9.67
N GLU A 90 -10.63 8.15 10.48
CA GLU A 90 -9.24 8.44 10.19
C GLU A 90 -8.40 7.17 10.25
N VAL A 91 -7.49 7.00 9.31
CA VAL A 91 -6.60 5.84 9.24
C VAL A 91 -5.31 6.13 10.00
N ARG A 92 -4.93 5.25 10.92
CA ARG A 92 -3.64 5.35 11.64
C ARG A 92 -2.47 5.17 10.67
N THR A 93 -1.35 5.81 10.97
CA THR A 93 -0.15 5.83 10.11
C THR A 93 0.32 4.43 9.67
N GLU A 94 0.39 3.48 10.60
CA GLU A 94 0.80 2.10 10.30
C GLU A 94 -0.16 1.41 9.32
N ARG A 95 -1.45 1.67 9.47
CA ARG A 95 -2.46 1.11 8.58
C ARG A 95 -2.45 1.78 7.21
N ARG A 96 -2.17 3.09 7.13
CA ARG A 96 -1.99 3.81 5.85
C ARG A 96 -0.91 3.14 5.01
N GLU A 97 0.23 2.88 5.62
CA GLU A 97 1.35 2.21 4.98
C GLU A 97 0.98 0.79 4.52
N ALA A 98 0.35 0.01 5.39
CA ALA A 98 -0.07 -1.35 5.06
C ALA A 98 -1.07 -1.39 3.90
N LEU A 99 -2.03 -0.47 3.87
CA LEU A 99 -3.00 -0.33 2.78
C LEU A 99 -2.32 0.08 1.47
N ALA A 100 -1.40 1.05 1.51
CA ALA A 100 -0.66 1.49 0.33
C ALA A 100 0.15 0.35 -0.29
N ILE A 101 0.89 -0.39 0.53
CA ILE A 101 1.64 -1.57 0.09
C ILE A 101 0.72 -2.60 -0.58
N ARG A 102 -0.38 -2.93 0.07
CA ARG A 102 -1.36 -3.90 -0.45
C ARG A 102 -1.95 -3.46 -1.78
N TRP A 103 -2.37 -2.22 -1.88
CA TRP A 103 -2.99 -1.69 -3.10
C TRP A 103 -2.01 -1.60 -4.27
N LEU A 104 -0.77 -1.22 -4.03
CA LEU A 104 0.29 -1.23 -5.05
C LEU A 104 0.55 -2.64 -5.58
N ILE A 105 0.65 -3.62 -4.71
CA ILE A 105 0.88 -5.01 -5.10
C ILE A 105 -0.30 -5.56 -5.90
N ILE A 106 -1.53 -5.35 -5.44
CA ILE A 106 -2.74 -5.79 -6.15
C ILE A 106 -2.85 -5.11 -7.51
N ALA A 107 -2.61 -3.80 -7.57
CA ALA A 107 -2.65 -3.05 -8.81
C ALA A 107 -1.59 -3.52 -9.82
N ALA A 108 -0.36 -3.74 -9.35
CA ALA A 108 0.71 -4.28 -10.18
C ALA A 108 0.36 -5.66 -10.76
N ARG A 109 -0.17 -6.56 -9.94
CA ARG A 109 -0.56 -7.91 -10.38
C ARG A 109 -1.65 -7.92 -11.46
N LYS A 110 -2.49 -6.89 -11.51
CA LYS A 110 -3.57 -6.75 -12.51
C LYS A 110 -3.13 -6.13 -13.83
N ARG A 111 -1.90 -5.65 -13.91
CA ARG A 111 -1.38 -5.03 -15.13
C ARG A 111 -1.10 -6.07 -16.22
N ASN A 112 -0.96 -5.59 -17.45
CA ASN A 112 -0.82 -6.44 -18.64
C ASN A 112 0.63 -6.65 -19.10
N GLU A 113 1.62 -6.05 -18.42
CA GLU A 113 3.03 -6.25 -18.74
C GLU A 113 3.43 -7.73 -18.54
N ASN A 114 4.47 -8.19 -19.21
CA ASN A 114 4.84 -9.60 -19.23
C ASN A 114 5.34 -10.13 -17.89
N THR A 115 6.22 -9.40 -17.23
CA THR A 115 6.83 -9.82 -15.95
C THR A 115 6.31 -9.00 -14.78
N MET A 116 6.35 -9.59 -13.58
CA MET A 116 5.97 -8.87 -12.36
C MET A 116 6.90 -7.67 -12.08
N GLU A 117 8.17 -7.79 -12.44
CA GLU A 117 9.14 -6.69 -12.36
C GLU A 117 8.70 -5.48 -13.20
N GLU A 118 8.29 -5.72 -14.44
CA GLU A 118 7.77 -4.67 -15.33
C GLU A 118 6.45 -4.08 -14.83
N ARG A 119 5.54 -4.93 -14.35
CA ARG A 119 4.27 -4.50 -13.77
C ARG A 119 4.46 -3.61 -12.57
N LEU A 120 5.33 -4.01 -11.65
CA LEU A 120 5.63 -3.23 -10.46
C LEU A 120 6.30 -1.91 -10.80
N ALA A 121 7.28 -1.92 -11.69
CA ALA A 121 7.95 -0.70 -12.16
C ALA A 121 6.97 0.29 -12.80
N ALA A 122 6.07 -0.20 -13.63
CA ALA A 122 5.05 0.61 -14.27
C ALA A 122 4.06 1.21 -13.26
N GLU A 123 3.58 0.41 -12.30
CA GLU A 123 2.66 0.90 -11.27
C GLU A 123 3.32 1.92 -10.34
N LEU A 124 4.57 1.70 -9.92
CA LEU A 124 5.32 2.66 -9.12
C LEU A 124 5.54 3.98 -9.89
N SER A 125 5.91 3.90 -11.15
CA SER A 125 6.09 5.09 -11.99
C SER A 125 4.79 5.90 -12.15
N ASP A 126 3.68 5.21 -12.35
CA ASP A 126 2.36 5.85 -12.43
C ASP A 126 1.96 6.47 -11.08
N ALA A 127 2.20 5.77 -9.97
CA ALA A 127 1.89 6.26 -8.63
C ALA A 127 2.70 7.52 -8.26
N VAL A 128 3.96 7.60 -8.65
CA VAL A 128 4.78 8.83 -8.49
C VAL A 128 4.12 10.02 -9.17
N ASN A 129 3.51 9.81 -10.32
CA ASN A 129 2.79 10.83 -11.09
C ASN A 129 1.30 10.96 -10.72
N ASN A 130 0.87 10.44 -9.58
CA ASN A 130 -0.54 10.42 -9.15
C ASN A 130 -1.49 9.77 -10.16
N ARG A 131 -1.03 8.73 -10.82
CA ARG A 131 -1.80 7.93 -11.79
C ARG A 131 -1.78 6.45 -11.38
N GLY A 132 -2.54 5.67 -12.10
CA GLY A 132 -2.58 4.23 -11.91
C GLY A 132 -3.71 3.75 -11.00
N THR A 133 -3.88 2.43 -10.96
CA THR A 133 -4.99 1.78 -10.26
C THR A 133 -4.91 1.91 -8.74
N ALA A 134 -3.69 1.91 -8.18
CA ALA A 134 -3.50 2.08 -6.74
C ALA A 134 -3.92 3.47 -6.26
N VAL A 135 -3.52 4.52 -6.98
CA VAL A 135 -3.94 5.90 -6.70
C VAL A 135 -5.46 6.04 -6.86
N LYS A 136 -6.03 5.45 -7.90
CA LYS A 136 -7.49 5.43 -8.09
C LYS A 136 -8.21 4.77 -6.91
N LYS A 137 -7.67 3.69 -6.39
CA LYS A 137 -8.23 3.03 -5.19
C LYS A 137 -8.25 3.95 -3.98
N ARG A 138 -7.19 4.73 -3.77
CA ARG A 138 -7.18 5.76 -2.72
C ARG A 138 -8.26 6.81 -2.95
N GLU A 139 -8.35 7.34 -4.18
CA GLU A 139 -9.35 8.36 -4.53
C GLU A 139 -10.77 7.84 -4.33
N ASP A 140 -11.07 6.63 -4.76
CA ASP A 140 -12.37 6.00 -4.58
C ASP A 140 -12.70 5.82 -3.08
N THR A 141 -11.71 5.45 -2.27
CA THR A 141 -11.86 5.33 -0.82
C THR A 141 -12.16 6.70 -0.19
N HIS A 142 -11.46 7.75 -0.60
CA HIS A 142 -11.72 9.11 -0.13
C HIS A 142 -13.09 9.63 -0.55
N LYS A 143 -13.50 9.39 -1.80
CA LYS A 143 -14.85 9.75 -2.29
C LYS A 143 -15.94 9.04 -1.50
N LEU A 144 -15.75 7.76 -1.20
CA LEU A 144 -16.70 6.99 -0.39
C LEU A 144 -16.80 7.54 1.03
N ALA A 145 -15.68 7.93 1.63
CA ALA A 145 -15.67 8.57 2.96
C ALA A 145 -16.38 9.91 2.94
N ASP A 146 -16.15 10.73 1.92
CA ASP A 146 -16.82 12.03 1.76
C ASP A 146 -18.34 11.87 1.55
N ALA A 147 -18.77 10.90 0.74
CA ALA A 147 -20.18 10.59 0.53
C ALA A 147 -20.89 10.17 1.82
N ASN A 148 -20.18 9.55 2.76
CA ASN A 148 -20.70 9.11 4.06
C ASN A 148 -20.38 10.07 5.20
N LYS A 149 -19.90 11.27 4.92
CA LYS A 149 -19.49 12.25 5.92
C LYS A 149 -20.59 12.60 6.93
N ALA A 150 -21.86 12.56 6.51
CA ALA A 150 -22.99 12.78 7.39
C ALA A 150 -23.06 11.79 8.58
N PHE A 151 -22.47 10.61 8.45
CA PHE A 151 -22.43 9.58 9.50
C PHE A 151 -21.17 9.65 10.37
N SER A 152 -20.33 10.66 10.22
CA SER A 152 -19.10 10.78 10.98
C SER A 152 -19.30 10.84 12.50
N HIS A 153 -20.44 11.33 12.96
CA HIS A 153 -20.81 11.37 14.38
C HIS A 153 -21.10 9.98 14.98
N TYR A 154 -21.27 8.95 14.16
CA TYR A 154 -21.42 7.56 14.62
C TYR A 154 -20.08 6.85 14.88
N ARG A 155 -18.95 7.50 14.66
CA ARG A 155 -17.65 6.89 14.97
C ARG A 155 -17.49 6.66 16.48
N TRP A 156 -16.78 5.61 16.81
CA TRP A 156 -16.51 5.20 18.19
C TRP A 156 -15.08 5.45 18.65
#